data_19867602b92941c6d95a85537063d3b4
#
_entry.id   19867602b92941c6d95a85537063d3b4
#
_cell.length_a   1.000
_cell.length_b   1.000
_cell.length_c   1.000
_cell.angle_alpha   90.00
_cell.angle_beta   90.00
_cell.angle_gamma   90.00
#
_symmetry.space_group_name_H-M   'P 1'
#
loop_
_entity.id
_entity.type
_entity.pdbx_description
1 polymer ?
#
loop_
_entity_poly.entity_id
_entity_poly.type
_entity_poly.pdbx_seq_one_letter_code
_entity_poly.pdbx_strand_id
1 'polypeptide(L)'
;MNDHPYTLDRWATPDDLEIGSIRFADLRKIERACQGIWAIVRIVGNSANEPDSTGAQPLDPWVTSNLLGGIESLCDHIADLVEVALDGAQVGFGFSAEENPVH
;
A
#
# COMPACT_ATOMS: atom_id res chain seq x y z
N MET A 1 -14.42 -13.56 26.14
CA MET A 1 -14.54 -13.59 25.49
C MET A 1 -13.52 -13.92 24.60
N ASN A 2 -12.71 -13.59 24.20
CA ASN A 2 -11.90 -13.88 23.35
C ASN A 2 -10.68 -14.37 23.78
N ASP A 3 -10.58 -15.41 24.43
CA ASP A 3 -9.39 -15.87 25.00
C ASP A 3 -8.67 -16.94 24.21
N HIS A 4 -9.23 -17.32 23.08
CA HIS A 4 -8.57 -18.31 22.23
C HIS A 4 -7.28 -17.72 21.67
N PRO A 5 -6.16 -18.46 21.69
CA PRO A 5 -4.86 -17.90 21.25
C PRO A 5 -4.89 -17.35 19.83
N TYR A 6 -5.71 -17.90 18.94
CA TYR A 6 -5.74 -17.43 17.57
C TYR A 6 -6.53 -16.15 17.39
N THR A 7 -7.27 -15.72 18.39
CA THR A 7 -7.99 -14.48 18.33
C THR A 7 -7.18 -13.32 18.91
N LEU A 8 -6.01 -13.60 19.43
CA LEU A 8 -5.14 -12.57 19.96
C LEU A 8 -4.31 -11.98 18.83
N ASP A 9 -3.92 -10.73 18.98
CA ASP A 9 -3.06 -10.10 18.00
C ASP A 9 -1.64 -10.57 18.25
N ARG A 10 -1.24 -11.60 17.54
CA ARG A 10 0.07 -12.19 17.69
C ARG A 10 1.05 -11.77 16.62
N TRP A 11 0.61 -10.87 15.74
CA TRP A 11 1.47 -10.39 14.68
C TRP A 11 2.30 -9.20 15.12
N ALA A 12 1.78 -8.43 16.05
CA ALA A 12 2.50 -7.26 16.54
C ALA A 12 3.62 -7.70 17.47
N THR A 13 4.73 -7.02 17.40
CA THR A 13 5.82 -7.29 18.31
C THR A 13 5.64 -6.44 19.57
N PRO A 14 6.17 -6.88 20.70
CA PRO A 14 6.03 -6.09 21.93
C PRO A 14 6.62 -4.69 21.83
N ASP A 15 7.54 -4.50 20.90
CA ASP A 15 8.22 -3.21 20.74
C ASP A 15 7.56 -2.27 19.75
N ASP A 16 6.51 -2.73 19.08
CA ASP A 16 5.84 -1.87 18.12
C ASP A 16 5.17 -0.71 18.83
N LEU A 17 5.33 0.48 18.27
CA LEU A 17 4.66 1.66 18.78
C LEU A 17 3.22 1.67 18.27
N GLU A 18 2.29 2.05 19.13
CA GLU A 18 0.90 2.17 18.74
C GLU A 18 0.64 3.49 18.04
N ILE A 19 1.43 4.48 18.32
CA ILE A 19 1.23 5.83 17.78
C ILE A 19 2.55 6.32 17.21
N GLY A 20 2.47 6.89 16.06
CA GLY A 20 3.62 7.49 15.40
C GLY A 20 3.13 8.57 14.45
N SER A 21 4.05 9.16 13.70
CA SER A 21 3.68 10.16 12.73
C SER A 21 4.29 9.81 11.38
N ILE A 22 3.53 10.05 10.33
CA ILE A 22 3.95 9.79 8.96
C ILE A 22 3.85 11.09 8.21
N ARG A 23 4.86 11.40 7.41
CA ARG A 23 4.86 12.63 6.64
C ARG A 23 3.79 12.59 5.57
N PHE A 24 3.16 13.73 5.33
CA PHE A 24 2.17 13.82 4.27
C PHE A 24 2.74 13.45 2.92
N ALA A 25 4.01 13.79 2.68
CA ALA A 25 4.62 13.44 1.39
C ALA A 25 4.64 11.93 1.16
N ASP A 26 4.90 11.16 2.20
CA ASP A 26 4.93 9.70 2.09
C ASP A 26 3.52 9.16 1.85
N LEU A 27 2.53 9.69 2.56
CA LEU A 27 1.15 9.28 2.35
C LEU A 27 0.67 9.60 0.95
N ARG A 28 1.06 10.77 0.41
CA ARG A 28 0.66 11.14 -0.94
C ARG A 28 1.28 10.24 -1.99
N LYS A 29 2.50 9.78 -1.77
CA LYS A 29 3.13 8.84 -2.70
C LYS A 29 2.39 7.52 -2.72
N ILE A 30 2.00 7.03 -1.54
CA ILE A 30 1.22 5.81 -1.42
C ILE A 30 -0.13 5.98 -2.10
N GLU A 31 -0.80 7.09 -1.84
CA GLU A 31 -2.09 7.38 -2.44
C GLU A 31 -1.99 7.39 -3.96
N ARG A 32 -0.97 8.04 -4.50
CA ARG A 32 -0.80 8.12 -5.95
C ARG A 32 -0.57 6.75 -6.57
N ALA A 33 0.22 5.90 -5.91
CA ALA A 33 0.45 4.54 -6.40
C ALA A 33 -0.85 3.73 -6.36
N CYS A 34 -1.66 3.89 -5.32
CA CYS A 34 -2.95 3.21 -5.23
C CYS A 34 -3.89 3.66 -6.34
N GLN A 35 -3.90 4.96 -6.66
CA GLN A 35 -4.72 5.48 -7.74
C GLN A 35 -4.28 4.91 -9.08
N GLY A 36 -2.97 4.72 -9.27
CA GLY A 36 -2.45 4.10 -10.48
C GLY A 36 -2.95 2.67 -10.64
N ILE A 37 -2.90 1.89 -9.56
CA ILE A 37 -3.40 0.52 -9.57
C ILE A 37 -4.89 0.52 -9.93
N TRP A 38 -5.64 1.41 -9.32
CA TRP A 38 -7.08 1.49 -9.52
C TRP A 38 -7.42 1.78 -10.98
N ALA A 39 -6.70 2.72 -11.58
CA ALA A 39 -6.92 3.05 -12.98
C ALA A 39 -6.63 1.86 -13.90
N ILE A 40 -5.55 1.14 -13.64
CA ILE A 40 -5.17 -0.03 -14.43
C ILE A 40 -6.22 -1.13 -14.27
N VAL A 41 -6.64 -1.39 -13.04
CA VAL A 41 -7.65 -2.42 -12.78
C VAL A 41 -8.93 -2.11 -13.53
N ARG A 42 -9.32 -0.84 -13.56
CA ARG A 42 -10.53 -0.43 -14.28
C ARG A 42 -10.41 -0.70 -15.78
N ILE A 43 -9.27 -0.37 -16.36
CA ILE A 43 -9.04 -0.59 -17.79
C ILE A 43 -9.06 -2.08 -18.11
N VAL A 44 -8.35 -2.88 -17.32
CA VAL A 44 -8.28 -4.32 -17.55
C VAL A 44 -9.66 -4.96 -17.33
N GLY A 45 -10.36 -4.55 -16.27
CA GLY A 45 -11.68 -5.06 -15.98
C GLY A 45 -12.69 -4.74 -17.08
N ASN A 46 -12.66 -3.52 -17.59
CA ASN A 46 -13.54 -3.13 -18.69
C ASN A 46 -13.23 -3.94 -19.93
N SER A 47 -11.95 -4.17 -20.21
CA SER A 47 -11.57 -4.98 -21.36
C SER A 47 -12.07 -6.42 -21.23
N ALA A 48 -12.00 -7.00 -20.04
CA ALA A 48 -12.45 -8.36 -19.81
C ALA A 48 -13.96 -8.52 -20.01
N ASN A 49 -14.72 -7.46 -19.73
CA ASN A 49 -16.17 -7.49 -19.88
C ASN A 49 -16.66 -6.93 -21.21
N GLU A 50 -15.75 -6.60 -22.10
CA GLU A 50 -16.10 -5.83 -23.27
C GLU A 50 -17.09 -6.49 -24.21
N PRO A 51 -17.01 -7.78 -24.51
CA PRO A 51 -17.96 -8.34 -25.46
C PRO A 51 -19.41 -8.09 -25.11
N ASP A 52 -19.70 -7.91 -23.82
CA ASP A 52 -21.06 -7.72 -23.34
C ASP A 52 -21.38 -6.26 -23.05
N SER A 53 -20.48 -5.36 -23.35
CA SER A 53 -20.67 -3.95 -23.01
C SER A 53 -20.85 -3.07 -24.23
N THR A 54 -19.79 -2.52 -24.76
CA THR A 54 -19.88 -1.49 -25.80
C THR A 54 -19.56 -1.99 -27.18
N GLY A 55 -19.01 -3.19 -27.31
CA GLY A 55 -18.59 -3.72 -28.59
C GLY A 55 -17.21 -3.22 -29.05
N ALA A 56 -16.51 -2.50 -28.17
CA ALA A 56 -15.17 -2.09 -28.51
C ALA A 56 -14.23 -3.30 -28.50
N GLN A 57 -13.08 -3.14 -29.11
CA GLN A 57 -12.13 -4.22 -29.19
C GLN A 57 -11.46 -4.42 -27.82
N PRO A 58 -11.45 -5.61 -27.27
CA PRO A 58 -10.74 -5.87 -26.02
C PRO A 58 -9.25 -5.62 -26.18
N LEU A 59 -8.56 -5.43 -25.04
CA LEU A 59 -7.13 -5.25 -25.05
C LEU A 59 -6.42 -6.49 -25.55
N ASP A 60 -5.34 -6.26 -26.26
CA ASP A 60 -4.45 -7.31 -26.71
C ASP A 60 -3.89 -8.04 -25.48
N PRO A 61 -3.72 -9.38 -25.52
CA PRO A 61 -3.15 -10.10 -24.38
C PRO A 61 -1.78 -9.59 -23.93
N TRP A 62 -0.96 -9.12 -24.87
CA TRP A 62 0.35 -8.56 -24.51
C TRP A 62 0.17 -7.29 -23.67
N VAL A 63 -0.75 -6.43 -24.06
CA VAL A 63 -1.04 -5.19 -23.33
C VAL A 63 -1.60 -5.53 -21.95
N THR A 64 -2.54 -6.48 -21.89
CA THR A 64 -3.12 -6.91 -20.63
C THR A 64 -2.05 -7.45 -19.68
N SER A 65 -1.16 -8.28 -20.20
CA SER A 65 -0.10 -8.85 -19.39
C SER A 65 0.82 -7.76 -18.84
N ASN A 66 1.15 -6.76 -19.65
CA ASN A 66 2.00 -5.67 -19.19
C ASN A 66 1.32 -4.79 -18.17
N LEU A 67 0.01 -4.56 -18.31
CA LEU A 67 -0.73 -3.79 -17.33
C LEU A 67 -0.78 -4.52 -15.99
N LEU A 68 -0.98 -5.84 -16.02
CA LEU A 68 -0.98 -6.63 -14.79
C LEU A 68 0.42 -6.62 -14.14
N GLY A 69 1.46 -6.69 -14.94
CA GLY A 69 2.83 -6.55 -14.43
C GLY A 69 3.06 -5.19 -13.80
N GLY A 70 2.45 -4.15 -14.37
CA GLY A 70 2.50 -2.82 -13.79
C GLY A 70 1.83 -2.76 -12.43
N ILE A 71 0.70 -3.45 -12.26
CA ILE A 71 0.03 -3.53 -10.98
C ILE A 71 0.95 -4.19 -9.94
N GLU A 72 1.60 -5.27 -10.33
CA GLU A 72 2.49 -5.98 -9.43
C GLU A 72 3.64 -5.07 -8.99
N SER A 73 4.23 -4.35 -9.93
CA SER A 73 5.31 -3.42 -9.62
C SER A 73 4.85 -2.30 -8.71
N LEU A 74 3.64 -1.78 -8.91
CA LEU A 74 3.10 -0.74 -8.05
C LEU A 74 2.82 -1.27 -6.66
N CYS A 75 2.35 -2.51 -6.53
CA CYS A 75 2.16 -3.12 -5.23
C CYS A 75 3.47 -3.26 -4.48
N ASP A 76 4.53 -3.68 -5.17
CA ASP A 76 5.86 -3.76 -4.56
C ASP A 76 6.33 -2.38 -4.12
N HIS A 77 6.10 -1.39 -4.96
CA HIS A 77 6.49 -0.01 -4.63
C HIS A 77 5.75 0.49 -3.40
N ILE A 78 4.44 0.20 -3.30
CA ILE A 78 3.66 0.59 -2.15
C ILE A 78 4.21 -0.08 -0.89
N ALA A 79 4.54 -1.36 -0.98
CA ALA A 79 5.10 -2.08 0.17
C ALA A 79 6.39 -1.41 0.65
N ASP A 80 7.25 -1.00 -0.28
CA ASP A 80 8.48 -0.31 0.07
C ASP A 80 8.20 1.05 0.71
N LEU A 81 7.24 1.79 0.15
CA LEU A 81 6.89 3.09 0.70
C LEU A 81 6.32 2.96 2.12
N VAL A 82 5.49 1.95 2.34
CA VAL A 82 4.92 1.71 3.66
C VAL A 82 6.02 1.37 4.65
N GLU A 83 6.95 0.52 4.25
CA GLU A 83 8.05 0.14 5.11
C GLU A 83 8.89 1.35 5.51
N VAL A 84 9.23 2.19 4.54
CA VAL A 84 10.00 3.41 4.80
C VAL A 84 9.22 4.34 5.72
N ALA A 85 7.92 4.49 5.48
CA ALA A 85 7.10 5.39 6.27
C ALA A 85 6.99 4.90 7.72
N LEU A 86 6.83 3.58 7.90
CA LEU A 86 6.73 3.01 9.24
C LEU A 86 8.06 3.15 9.98
N ASP A 87 9.17 2.89 9.31
CA ASP A 87 10.47 3.04 9.93
C ASP A 87 10.72 4.49 10.31
N GLY A 88 10.39 5.41 9.42
CA GLY A 88 10.54 6.82 9.69
C GLY A 88 9.66 7.31 10.83
N ALA A 89 8.43 6.80 10.90
CA ALA A 89 7.52 7.19 11.97
C ALA A 89 8.03 6.73 13.33
N GLN A 90 8.53 5.50 13.39
CA GLN A 90 9.06 4.97 14.65
C GLN A 90 10.33 5.69 15.08
N VAL A 91 11.24 5.89 14.15
CA VAL A 91 12.49 6.57 14.45
C VAL A 91 12.22 8.02 14.84
N GLY A 92 11.35 8.70 14.10
CA GLY A 92 11.03 10.08 14.39
C GLY A 92 10.39 10.25 15.76
N PHE A 93 9.47 9.35 16.11
CA PHE A 93 8.80 9.41 17.40
C PHE A 93 9.79 9.13 18.53
N GLY A 94 10.60 8.09 18.40
CA GLY A 94 11.58 7.73 19.41
C GLY A 94 12.65 8.79 19.55
N PHE A 95 13.09 9.33 18.44
CA PHE A 95 14.11 10.35 18.44
C PHE A 95 13.63 11.61 19.15
N SER A 96 12.40 12.03 18.88
CA SER A 96 11.85 13.19 19.53
C SER A 96 11.76 13.00 21.03
N ALA A 97 11.35 11.81 21.46
CA ALA A 97 11.25 11.53 22.88
C ALA A 97 12.61 11.56 23.56
N GLU A 98 13.62 11.11 22.87
CA GLU A 98 14.96 11.11 23.43
C GLU A 98 15.62 12.47 23.39
N GLU A 99 15.31 13.25 22.37
CA GLU A 99 15.95 14.50 22.21
C GLU A 99 15.48 15.53 23.18
N ASN A 100 14.25 15.52 23.51
CA ASN A 100 13.70 16.54 24.36
C ASN A 100 14.45 16.79 25.63
N PRO A 101 14.83 15.79 26.38
CA PRO A 101 15.52 16.07 27.64
C PRO A 101 16.91 16.62 27.43
N VAL A 102 17.48 16.42 26.27
CA VAL A 102 18.84 16.84 26.03
C VAL A 102 18.90 18.30 25.63
N HIS A 103 17.85 18.74 25.04
CA HIS A 103 17.80 20.10 24.57
C HIS A 103 16.95 20.95 25.44
#